data_f3340642e9033b8e795d306f13562e51
#
_entry.id   f3340642e9033b8e795d306f13562e51
#
_cell.length_a   1.000
_cell.length_b   1.000
_cell.length_c   1.000
_cell.angle_alpha   90.00
_cell.angle_beta   90.00
_cell.angle_gamma   90.00
#
_symmetry.space_group_name_H-M   'P 1'
#
loop_
_entity.id
_entity.type
_entity.pdbx_description
1 polymer ?
#
loop_
_entity_poly.entity_id
_entity_poly.type
_entity_poly.pdbx_seq_one_letter_code
_entity_poly.pdbx_strand_id
1 'polypeptide(L)'
;MWRVMMVAVAFAIAGCAGIQTPLTPQEISDRKAQPVAGKAVVYVVQDPLGSYGAGLRFDDGTVITTWPGTYYRWVTTPGTHRIVSAEGNLSARITLQVEAGKVYFVQHQVQGIRGSTTDASLQSISEGLGRELLDSARLCCKTG
;
A
#
# COMPACT_ATOMS: atom_id res chain seq x y z
N MET A 1 -9.25 -59.43 36.32
CA MET A 1 -8.42 -58.23 36.22
C MET A 1 -8.47 -57.72 34.77
N TRP A 2 -9.33 -56.76 34.51
CA TRP A 2 -9.54 -56.22 33.17
C TRP A 2 -8.77 -54.87 33.05
N ARG A 3 -7.71 -54.85 32.27
CA ARG A 3 -6.96 -53.64 32.02
C ARG A 3 -7.63 -52.93 30.84
N VAL A 4 -8.32 -51.83 31.15
CA VAL A 4 -8.85 -50.90 30.16
C VAL A 4 -7.69 -50.02 29.66
N MET A 5 -7.30 -50.21 28.44
CA MET A 5 -6.28 -49.43 27.73
C MET A 5 -6.98 -48.21 27.12
N MET A 6 -6.84 -47.03 27.75
CA MET A 6 -7.29 -45.76 27.16
C MET A 6 -6.33 -45.35 26.05
N VAL A 7 -6.82 -45.39 24.81
CA VAL A 7 -6.13 -44.80 23.67
C VAL A 7 -6.53 -43.33 23.61
N ALA A 8 -5.60 -42.44 23.97
CA ALA A 8 -5.74 -41.02 23.78
C ALA A 8 -5.52 -40.66 22.30
N VAL A 9 -6.59 -40.35 21.59
CA VAL A 9 -6.51 -39.82 20.22
C VAL A 9 -6.20 -38.34 20.31
N ALA A 10 -4.96 -37.96 20.05
CA ALA A 10 -4.58 -36.56 19.90
C ALA A 10 -5.03 -36.06 18.53
N PHE A 11 -6.08 -35.25 18.48
CA PHE A 11 -6.46 -34.48 17.29
C PHE A 11 -5.44 -33.35 17.10
N ALA A 12 -4.53 -33.54 16.16
CA ALA A 12 -3.72 -32.46 15.63
C ALA A 12 -4.60 -31.55 14.78
N ILE A 13 -5.01 -30.41 15.33
CA ILE A 13 -5.64 -29.33 14.56
C ILE A 13 -4.53 -28.68 13.73
N ALA A 14 -4.33 -29.16 12.49
CA ALA A 14 -3.54 -28.46 11.49
C ALA A 14 -4.31 -27.19 11.12
N GLY A 15 -4.07 -26.08 11.86
CA GLY A 15 -4.52 -24.78 11.46
C GLY A 15 -3.92 -24.44 10.10
N CYS A 16 -4.75 -24.17 9.10
CA CYS A 16 -4.31 -23.56 7.85
C CYS A 16 -3.80 -22.15 8.16
N ALA A 17 -2.55 -22.05 8.60
CA ALA A 17 -1.81 -20.80 8.56
C ALA A 17 -1.63 -20.50 7.06
N GLY A 18 -2.40 -19.54 6.54
CA GLY A 18 -2.22 -19.05 5.18
C GLY A 18 -0.74 -18.72 4.99
N ILE A 19 -0.13 -19.29 3.97
CA ILE A 19 1.29 -19.06 3.66
C ILE A 19 1.40 -17.60 3.23
N GLN A 20 1.73 -16.71 4.17
CA GLN A 20 2.04 -15.34 3.87
C GLN A 20 3.40 -15.31 3.17
N THR A 21 3.43 -14.79 1.96
CA THR A 21 4.69 -14.59 1.23
C THR A 21 5.60 -13.69 2.07
N PRO A 22 6.85 -14.09 2.36
CA PRO A 22 7.79 -13.26 3.11
C PRO A 22 7.97 -11.89 2.47
N LEU A 23 8.29 -10.89 3.31
CA LEU A 23 8.64 -9.57 2.82
C LEU A 23 9.94 -9.60 2.03
N THR A 24 9.97 -8.85 0.94
CA THR A 24 11.21 -8.64 0.20
C THR A 24 12.16 -7.72 0.95
N PRO A 25 13.49 -7.75 0.70
CA PRO A 25 14.42 -6.80 1.29
C PRO A 25 14.02 -5.33 1.04
N GLN A 26 13.44 -5.02 -0.12
CA GLN A 26 12.93 -3.70 -0.45
C GLN A 26 11.78 -3.30 0.47
N GLU A 27 10.79 -4.17 0.65
CA GLU A 27 9.65 -3.91 1.54
C GLU A 27 10.09 -3.71 3.00
N ILE A 28 11.06 -4.49 3.47
CA ILE A 28 11.64 -4.32 4.82
C ILE A 28 12.32 -2.96 4.96
N SER A 29 13.05 -2.53 3.94
CA SER A 29 13.70 -1.22 3.92
C SER A 29 12.67 -0.09 3.86
N ASP A 30 11.68 -0.20 2.98
CA ASP A 30 10.65 0.83 2.77
C ASP A 30 9.79 1.06 4.01
N ARG A 31 9.50 0.02 4.80
CA ARG A 31 8.73 0.13 6.04
C ARG A 31 9.40 1.01 7.10
N LYS A 32 10.71 1.20 7.02
CA LYS A 32 11.41 2.15 7.89
C LYS A 32 11.05 3.59 7.57
N ALA A 33 10.50 3.86 6.39
CA ALA A 33 10.12 5.18 5.89
C ALA A 33 11.23 6.21 6.12
N GLN A 34 12.46 5.87 5.72
CA GLN A 34 13.62 6.73 5.91
C GLN A 34 13.62 7.87 4.89
N PRO A 35 13.96 9.09 5.32
CA PRO A 35 14.18 10.19 4.39
C PRO A 35 15.40 9.95 3.51
N VAL A 36 15.42 10.60 2.35
CA VAL A 36 16.55 10.63 1.43
C VAL A 36 17.12 12.04 1.39
N ALA A 37 18.42 12.18 1.59
CA ALA A 37 19.09 13.47 1.58
C ALA A 37 18.87 14.19 0.24
N GLY A 38 18.47 15.47 0.28
CA GLY A 38 18.22 16.29 -0.89
C GLY A 38 16.99 15.92 -1.73
N LYS A 39 16.21 14.93 -1.31
CA LYS A 39 14.99 14.47 -1.98
C LYS A 39 13.83 14.44 -1.02
N ALA A 40 12.62 14.44 -1.55
CA ALA A 40 11.41 14.08 -0.83
C ALA A 40 11.03 12.64 -1.13
N VAL A 41 10.43 11.97 -0.15
CA VAL A 41 9.90 10.62 -0.32
C VAL A 41 8.40 10.69 -0.09
N VAL A 42 7.62 10.17 -1.04
CA VAL A 42 6.16 10.09 -0.95
C VAL A 42 5.74 8.64 -1.04
N TYR A 43 5.07 8.15 -0.01
CA TYR A 43 4.43 6.84 -0.04
C TYR A 43 2.98 7.02 -0.43
N VAL A 44 2.57 6.41 -1.54
CA VAL A 44 1.15 6.32 -1.91
C VAL A 44 0.67 4.92 -1.55
N VAL A 45 -0.26 4.84 -0.63
CA VAL A 45 -0.80 3.57 -0.11
C VAL A 45 -2.25 3.46 -0.53
N GLN A 46 -2.61 2.38 -1.22
CA GLN A 46 -4.01 2.10 -1.51
C GLN A 46 -4.65 1.38 -0.32
N ASP A 47 -5.79 1.91 0.11
CA ASP A 47 -6.57 1.35 1.21
C ASP A 47 -6.87 -0.13 0.97
N PRO A 48 -6.60 -1.03 1.95
CA PRO A 48 -6.88 -2.45 1.81
C PRO A 48 -8.38 -2.76 1.67
N LEU A 49 -9.25 -1.84 2.07
CA LEU A 49 -10.70 -1.96 1.89
C LEU A 49 -11.18 -1.51 0.51
N GLY A 50 -10.26 -1.02 -0.35
CA GLY A 50 -10.55 -0.67 -1.73
C GLY A 50 -11.03 -1.88 -2.55
N SER A 51 -11.74 -1.60 -3.64
CA SER A 51 -12.38 -2.66 -4.44
C SER A 51 -11.55 -3.09 -5.65
N TYR A 52 -10.73 -2.20 -6.20
CA TYR A 52 -10.03 -2.41 -7.49
C TYR A 52 -8.63 -1.86 -7.50
N GLY A 53 -7.84 -2.35 -8.48
CA GLY A 53 -6.63 -1.68 -8.93
C GLY A 53 -6.94 -0.39 -9.65
N ALA A 54 -6.13 0.63 -9.44
CA ALA A 54 -6.30 1.94 -10.05
C ALA A 54 -4.99 2.52 -10.52
N GLY A 55 -5.03 3.14 -11.71
CA GLY A 55 -3.89 3.83 -12.30
C GLY A 55 -3.58 5.13 -11.58
N LEU A 56 -2.31 5.38 -11.37
CA LEU A 56 -1.79 6.65 -10.87
C LEU A 56 -0.78 7.22 -11.85
N ARG A 57 -0.88 8.51 -12.09
CA ARG A 57 0.08 9.26 -12.88
C ARG A 57 0.71 10.36 -12.03
N PHE A 58 2.02 10.40 -12.05
CA PHE A 58 2.84 11.41 -11.40
C PHE A 58 3.29 12.45 -12.41
N ASP A 59 3.63 13.64 -11.94
CA ASP A 59 4.00 14.76 -12.82
C ASP A 59 5.38 14.58 -13.47
N ASP A 60 6.21 13.68 -12.99
CA ASP A 60 7.48 13.26 -13.64
C ASP A 60 7.26 12.28 -14.81
N GLY A 61 6.01 11.94 -15.11
CA GLY A 61 5.65 11.01 -16.18
C GLY A 61 5.53 9.56 -15.73
N THR A 62 5.85 9.22 -14.48
CA THR A 62 5.66 7.88 -13.93
C THR A 62 4.18 7.50 -13.95
N VAL A 63 3.89 6.30 -14.44
CA VAL A 63 2.54 5.70 -14.43
C VAL A 63 2.63 4.32 -13.78
N ILE A 64 1.79 4.09 -12.79
CA ILE A 64 1.71 2.82 -12.07
C ILE A 64 0.25 2.41 -11.88
N THR A 65 0.05 1.15 -11.48
CA THR A 65 -1.26 0.68 -10.99
C THR A 65 -1.08 0.18 -9.57
N THR A 66 -1.82 0.77 -8.64
CA THR A 66 -1.92 0.26 -7.26
C THR A 66 -3.11 -0.68 -7.14
N TRP A 67 -3.05 -1.58 -6.16
CA TRP A 67 -4.10 -2.54 -5.81
C TRP A 67 -4.44 -2.40 -4.33
N PRO A 68 -5.62 -2.82 -3.88
CA PRO A 68 -5.95 -2.79 -2.45
C PRO A 68 -4.85 -3.42 -1.60
N GLY A 69 -4.41 -2.71 -0.57
CA GLY A 69 -3.35 -3.17 0.33
C GLY A 69 -1.94 -3.12 -0.26
N THR A 70 -1.71 -2.31 -1.30
CA THR A 70 -0.37 -2.10 -1.86
C THR A 70 0.09 -0.66 -1.69
N TYR A 71 1.40 -0.44 -1.80
CA TYR A 71 2.00 0.88 -1.77
C TYR A 71 2.97 1.07 -2.93
N TYR A 72 3.21 2.35 -3.27
CA TYR A 72 4.29 2.79 -4.15
C TYR A 72 5.15 3.83 -3.41
N ARG A 73 6.47 3.69 -3.51
CA ARG A 73 7.43 4.63 -2.95
C ARG A 73 7.98 5.51 -4.07
N TRP A 74 7.65 6.77 -4.03
CA TRP A 74 8.11 7.76 -4.99
C TRP A 74 9.16 8.67 -4.37
N VAL A 75 10.34 8.70 -4.96
CA VAL A 75 11.42 9.62 -4.58
C VAL A 75 11.48 10.73 -5.60
N THR A 76 11.29 11.97 -5.17
CA THR A 76 11.18 13.12 -6.05
C THR A 76 11.99 14.32 -5.54
N THR A 77 12.11 15.35 -6.37
CA THR A 77 12.74 16.61 -5.98
C THR A 77 11.86 17.41 -5.03
N PRO A 78 12.42 18.31 -4.19
CA PRO A 78 11.61 19.27 -3.44
C PRO A 78 10.80 20.15 -4.40
N GLY A 79 9.62 20.60 -3.95
CA GLY A 79 8.77 21.50 -4.72
C GLY A 79 7.31 21.07 -4.72
N THR A 80 6.58 21.59 -5.69
CA THR A 80 5.16 21.28 -5.90
C THR A 80 5.01 20.15 -6.89
N HIS A 81 4.30 19.10 -6.49
CA HIS A 81 4.07 17.90 -7.30
C HIS A 81 2.61 17.53 -7.37
N ARG A 82 2.22 16.86 -8.45
CA ARG A 82 0.85 16.42 -8.67
C ARG A 82 0.80 14.91 -8.89
N ILE A 83 -0.20 14.28 -8.26
CA ILE A 83 -0.56 12.89 -8.50
C ILE A 83 -2.02 12.86 -8.94
N VAL A 84 -2.34 12.09 -9.97
CA VAL A 84 -3.69 11.96 -10.52
C VAL A 84 -4.05 10.49 -10.59
N SER A 85 -5.21 10.14 -10.05
CA SER A 85 -5.84 8.83 -10.30
C SER A 85 -6.63 8.89 -11.61
N ALA A 86 -6.47 7.88 -12.45
CA ALA A 86 -7.03 7.84 -13.80
C ALA A 86 -8.21 6.86 -13.92
N GLU A 87 -8.81 6.45 -12.80
CA GLU A 87 -9.85 5.42 -12.82
C GLU A 87 -11.27 6.00 -12.78
N GLY A 88 -12.16 5.31 -13.49
CA GLY A 88 -13.59 5.64 -13.53
C GLY A 88 -13.93 6.94 -14.23
N ASN A 89 -15.13 7.44 -13.98
CA ASN A 89 -15.62 8.72 -14.50
C ASN A 89 -15.13 9.93 -13.68
N LEU A 90 -14.57 9.68 -12.50
CA LEU A 90 -14.05 10.70 -11.61
C LEU A 90 -12.53 10.52 -11.50
N SER A 91 -11.79 11.56 -11.84
CA SER A 91 -10.35 11.60 -11.61
C SER A 91 -10.06 12.32 -10.30
N ALA A 92 -9.54 11.59 -9.32
CA ALA A 92 -8.98 12.20 -8.11
C ALA A 92 -7.59 12.75 -8.39
N ARG A 93 -7.29 13.89 -7.83
CA ARG A 93 -5.97 14.53 -7.92
C ARG A 93 -5.57 15.12 -6.58
N ILE A 94 -4.26 15.12 -6.34
CA ILE A 94 -3.67 15.82 -5.19
C ILE A 94 -2.47 16.64 -5.65
N THR A 95 -2.32 17.82 -5.06
CA THR A 95 -1.12 18.64 -5.21
C THR A 95 -0.40 18.66 -3.86
N LEU A 96 0.87 18.31 -3.87
CA LEU A 96 1.72 18.22 -2.69
C LEU A 96 2.82 19.28 -2.77
N GLN A 97 3.03 19.99 -1.67
CA GLN A 97 4.25 20.76 -1.48
C GLN A 97 5.20 19.92 -0.63
N VAL A 98 6.31 19.48 -1.22
CA VAL A 98 7.26 18.58 -0.55
C VAL A 98 8.63 19.22 -0.38
N GLU A 99 9.29 18.89 0.72
CA GLU A 99 10.59 19.42 1.11
C GLU A 99 11.66 18.33 1.10
N ALA A 100 12.91 18.75 0.88
CA ALA A 100 14.05 17.84 0.94
C ALA A 100 14.21 17.24 2.34
N GLY A 101 14.55 15.94 2.38
CA GLY A 101 14.78 15.22 3.62
C GLY A 101 13.52 14.91 4.40
N LYS A 102 12.34 15.03 3.78
CA LYS A 102 11.05 14.71 4.41
C LYS A 102 10.34 13.54 3.73
N VAL A 103 9.47 12.90 4.50
CA VAL A 103 8.66 11.77 4.08
C VAL A 103 7.18 12.17 4.19
N TYR A 104 6.41 11.84 3.17
CA TYR A 104 4.99 12.16 3.05
C TYR A 104 4.19 10.90 2.78
N PHE A 105 2.93 10.89 3.23
CA PHE A 105 2.02 9.78 3.01
C PHE A 105 0.75 10.27 2.34
N VAL A 106 0.35 9.57 1.29
CA VAL A 106 -0.88 9.80 0.54
C VAL A 106 -1.68 8.52 0.55
N GLN A 107 -2.92 8.60 0.97
CA GLN A 107 -3.87 7.49 0.86
C GLN A 107 -4.60 7.59 -0.48
N HIS A 108 -4.62 6.48 -1.21
CA HIS A 108 -5.42 6.29 -2.40
C HIS A 108 -6.58 5.36 -2.06
N GLN A 109 -7.80 5.86 -2.14
CA GLN A 109 -9.01 5.07 -1.95
C GLN A 109 -9.69 4.88 -3.28
N VAL A 110 -10.06 3.65 -3.59
CA VAL A 110 -10.78 3.29 -4.82
C VAL A 110 -11.96 2.42 -4.43
N GLN A 111 -13.16 2.91 -4.69
CA GLN A 111 -14.41 2.20 -4.39
C GLN A 111 -15.28 2.13 -5.63
N GLY A 112 -16.03 1.06 -5.76
CA GLY A 112 -16.97 0.90 -6.87
C GLY A 112 -17.46 -0.53 -7.00
N ILE A 113 -18.35 -0.72 -7.95
CA ILE A 113 -18.85 -2.03 -8.35
C ILE A 113 -18.35 -2.27 -9.78
N ARG A 114 -17.82 -3.45 -10.04
CA ARG A 114 -17.32 -3.82 -11.37
C ARG A 114 -18.38 -3.58 -12.44
N GLY A 115 -18.08 -2.73 -13.42
CA GLY A 115 -19.02 -2.35 -14.48
C GLY A 115 -19.93 -1.17 -14.15
N SER A 116 -19.73 -0.54 -12.98
CA SER A 116 -20.44 0.68 -12.55
C SER A 116 -19.45 1.82 -12.31
N THR A 117 -19.94 2.94 -11.79
CA THR A 117 -19.13 4.11 -11.43
C THR A 117 -18.07 3.72 -10.39
N THR A 118 -16.82 3.94 -10.73
CA THR A 118 -15.71 3.82 -9.79
C THR A 118 -15.39 5.21 -9.25
N ASP A 119 -15.34 5.34 -7.95
CA ASP A 119 -14.91 6.57 -7.27
C ASP A 119 -13.49 6.40 -6.74
N ALA A 120 -12.66 7.43 -6.91
CA ALA A 120 -11.29 7.43 -6.44
C ALA A 120 -11.00 8.74 -5.74
N SER A 121 -10.25 8.67 -4.64
CA SER A 121 -9.78 9.84 -3.91
C SER A 121 -8.31 9.72 -3.55
N LEU A 122 -7.60 10.84 -3.55
CA LEU A 122 -6.23 10.99 -3.10
C LEU A 122 -6.20 12.03 -1.98
N GLN A 123 -5.65 11.69 -0.83
CA GLN A 123 -5.54 12.60 0.29
C GLN A 123 -4.23 12.41 1.06
N SER A 124 -3.66 13.51 1.52
CA SER A 124 -2.56 13.46 2.48
C SER A 124 -3.07 12.94 3.81
N ILE A 125 -2.29 12.06 4.43
CA ILE A 125 -2.58 11.50 5.75
C ILE A 125 -1.43 11.77 6.71
N SER A 126 -1.70 11.65 8.00
CA SER A 126 -0.68 11.80 9.03
C SER A 126 0.41 10.73 8.92
N GLU A 127 1.60 11.03 9.42
CA GLU A 127 2.69 10.08 9.47
C GLU A 127 2.31 8.80 10.24
N GLY A 128 1.61 8.92 11.37
CA GLY A 128 1.18 7.77 12.17
C GLY A 128 0.29 6.82 11.38
N LEU A 129 -0.77 7.33 10.75
CA LEU A 129 -1.65 6.53 9.89
C LEU A 129 -0.90 5.98 8.67
N GLY A 130 -0.05 6.81 8.05
CA GLY A 130 0.74 6.41 6.90
C GLY A 130 1.67 5.23 7.20
N ARG A 131 2.34 5.24 8.33
CA ARG A 131 3.19 4.13 8.79
C ARG A 131 2.38 2.88 9.10
N GLU A 132 1.24 3.00 9.76
CA GLU A 132 0.35 1.88 10.04
C GLU A 132 -0.12 1.18 8.74
N LEU A 133 -0.56 1.96 7.75
CA LEU A 133 -0.97 1.42 6.45
C LEU A 133 0.21 0.81 5.70
N LEU A 134 1.38 1.43 5.74
CA LEU A 134 2.60 0.93 5.09
C LEU A 134 3.05 -0.41 5.68
N ASP A 135 2.95 -0.59 7.00
CA ASP A 135 3.36 -1.82 7.68
C ASP A 135 2.54 -3.04 7.26
N SER A 136 1.28 -2.83 6.88
CA SER A 136 0.40 -3.90 6.39
C SER A 136 0.41 -4.06 4.88
N ALA A 137 0.91 -3.07 4.13
CA ALA A 137 0.88 -3.06 2.69
C ALA A 137 2.05 -3.82 2.03
N ARG A 138 1.86 -4.21 0.78
CA ARG A 138 2.87 -4.85 -0.07
C ARG A 138 3.29 -3.89 -1.20
N LEU A 139 4.52 -4.01 -1.65
CA LEU A 139 5.00 -3.21 -2.78
C LEU A 139 4.18 -3.54 -4.04
N CYS A 140 3.53 -2.53 -4.63
CA CYS A 140 2.64 -2.72 -5.78
C CYS A 140 3.40 -3.06 -7.06
N CYS A 141 4.53 -2.41 -7.24
CA CYS A 141 5.17 -2.31 -8.54
C CYS A 141 6.67 -2.48 -8.37
N LYS A 142 7.29 -3.25 -9.27
CA LYS A 142 8.74 -3.25 -9.37
C LYS A 142 9.12 -1.94 -10.08
N THR A 143 9.87 -1.10 -9.40
CA THR A 143 10.61 -0.04 -10.07
C THR A 143 11.63 -0.72 -10.98
N GLY A 144 11.41 -0.57 -12.27
CA GLY A 144 12.34 -1.06 -13.28
C GLY A 144 13.66 -0.35 -13.20
#